data_1d7094a460a97ae8ad94955cc87daca2
#
_entry.id   1d7094a460a97ae8ad94955cc87daca2
#
_cell.length_a   1.000
_cell.length_b   1.000
_cell.length_c   1.000
_cell.angle_alpha   90.00
_cell.angle_beta   90.00
_cell.angle_gamma   90.00
#
_symmetry.space_group_name_H-M   'P 1'
#
loop_
_entity.id
_entity.type
_entity.pdbx_description
1 polymer ?
#
loop_
_entity_poly.entity_id
_entity_poly.type
_entity_poly.pdbx_seq_one_letter_code
_entity_poly.pdbx_strand_id
1 'polypeptide(L)'
;MFAFRRAGALAWLTGLSLLCVEPAIAAGDLLVAPTRVILDGSRGTEVVLNNIGSEPATYRISLELRRMLPDGSLEEIDPAKADSHDATTLGMISYAPRRVVLPPNQPQSIRIGVRAPQGLPDGEYRAHMLFRAIPDAKPVESGAGRKDGVSIALTPIYGVTIPIIVRQGSLAASAAIANPRILREKEGPALAFTLSRSGSRSVYGQIRITKPGIAKPVFEVRGIAVYAEIPERTVKLAIPEDMVAVLRYFGIDCD
;
A
#
# COMPACT_ATOMS: atom_id res chain seq x y z
N MET A 1 -19.97 70.78 -46.88
CA MET A 1 -20.61 70.78 -45.55
C MET A 1 -20.89 69.32 -45.19
N PHE A 2 -19.86 68.63 -44.69
CA PHE A 2 -19.98 67.22 -44.26
C PHE A 2 -19.26 67.04 -42.94
N ALA A 3 -20.01 66.63 -41.93
CA ALA A 3 -19.55 66.37 -40.57
C ALA A 3 -19.07 64.93 -40.44
N PHE A 4 -17.81 64.72 -40.10
CA PHE A 4 -17.26 63.38 -39.76
C PHE A 4 -17.40 63.14 -38.24
N ARG A 5 -18.22 62.14 -37.89
CA ARG A 5 -18.29 61.58 -36.51
C ARG A 5 -17.16 60.59 -36.33
N ARG A 6 -16.27 60.83 -35.37
CA ARG A 6 -15.26 59.88 -34.91
C ARG A 6 -15.89 58.93 -33.91
N ALA A 7 -15.95 57.64 -34.24
CA ALA A 7 -16.29 56.54 -33.34
C ALA A 7 -15.02 56.11 -32.58
N GLY A 8 -15.01 56.22 -31.26
CA GLY A 8 -13.94 55.74 -30.42
C GLY A 8 -14.11 54.24 -30.17
N ALA A 9 -13.12 53.45 -30.55
CA ALA A 9 -13.02 52.03 -30.22
C ALA A 9 -12.48 51.87 -28.78
N LEU A 10 -13.31 51.39 -27.89
CA LEU A 10 -12.94 51.01 -26.52
C LEU A 10 -12.37 49.58 -26.56
N ALA A 11 -11.05 49.44 -26.46
CA ALA A 11 -10.37 48.15 -26.40
C ALA A 11 -10.52 47.57 -24.97
N TRP A 12 -11.25 46.51 -24.84
CA TRP A 12 -11.31 45.70 -23.62
C TRP A 12 -10.07 44.80 -23.53
N LEU A 13 -9.11 45.14 -22.67
CA LEU A 13 -8.04 44.25 -22.26
C LEU A 13 -8.60 43.28 -21.21
N THR A 14 -9.03 42.13 -21.62
CA THR A 14 -9.25 40.98 -20.72
C THR A 14 -7.90 40.42 -20.30
N GLY A 15 -7.46 40.80 -19.09
CA GLY A 15 -6.29 40.19 -18.44
C GLY A 15 -6.58 38.71 -18.10
N LEU A 16 -6.01 37.81 -18.89
CA LEU A 16 -5.97 36.39 -18.60
C LEU A 16 -4.98 36.15 -17.46
N SER A 17 -5.48 36.13 -16.20
CA SER A 17 -4.70 35.70 -15.05
C SER A 17 -4.39 34.22 -15.18
N LEU A 18 -3.18 33.87 -15.62
CA LEU A 18 -2.64 32.51 -15.49
C LEU A 18 -2.54 32.20 -13.98
N LEU A 19 -3.48 31.44 -13.48
CA LEU A 19 -3.33 30.75 -12.19
C LEU A 19 -2.17 29.74 -12.36
N CYS A 20 -0.99 30.10 -11.89
CA CYS A 20 0.09 29.15 -11.66
C CYS A 20 -0.40 28.19 -10.55
N VAL A 21 -0.94 27.04 -10.95
CA VAL A 21 -1.13 25.91 -10.04
C VAL A 21 0.26 25.35 -9.79
N GLU A 22 0.85 25.71 -8.66
CA GLU A 22 2.07 25.03 -8.22
C GLU A 22 1.71 23.56 -8.00
N PRO A 23 2.46 22.61 -8.61
CA PRO A 23 2.25 21.21 -8.34
C PRO A 23 2.51 20.97 -6.85
N ALA A 24 1.52 20.45 -6.13
CA ALA A 24 1.71 19.98 -4.77
C ALA A 24 2.73 18.85 -4.84
N ILE A 25 3.97 19.13 -4.43
CA ILE A 25 5.04 18.13 -4.32
C ILE A 25 4.60 17.18 -3.21
N ALA A 26 4.09 16.02 -3.59
CA ALA A 26 3.82 14.93 -2.67
C ALA A 26 5.18 14.44 -2.15
N ALA A 27 5.53 14.81 -0.92
CA ALA A 27 6.65 14.23 -0.21
C ALA A 27 6.31 12.76 0.10
N GLY A 28 6.75 11.82 -0.74
CA GLY A 28 6.48 10.41 -0.47
C GLY A 28 6.61 9.45 -1.63
N ASP A 29 7.37 9.76 -2.64
CA ASP A 29 7.61 8.88 -3.80
C ASP A 29 8.65 7.80 -3.47
N LEU A 30 8.34 6.92 -2.52
CA LEU A 30 9.18 5.80 -2.14
C LEU A 30 8.77 4.53 -2.90
N LEU A 31 9.68 4.02 -3.73
CA LEU A 31 9.59 2.70 -4.31
C LEU A 31 10.28 1.69 -3.38
N VAL A 32 9.60 0.60 -3.05
CA VAL A 32 10.11 -0.50 -2.22
C VAL A 32 10.04 -1.79 -3.01
N ALA A 33 11.14 -2.51 -3.14
CA ALA A 33 11.21 -3.78 -3.86
C ALA A 33 12.14 -4.78 -3.14
N PRO A 34 11.68 -6.03 -2.93
CA PRO A 34 10.35 -6.56 -3.19
C PRO A 34 9.30 -6.05 -2.19
N THR A 35 8.02 -6.10 -2.56
CA THR A 35 6.91 -5.69 -1.69
C THR A 35 6.47 -6.79 -0.71
N ARG A 36 7.13 -7.92 -0.69
CA ARG A 36 6.91 -9.06 0.20
C ARG A 36 8.20 -9.86 0.33
N VAL A 37 8.61 -10.13 1.55
CA VAL A 37 9.80 -10.93 1.86
C VAL A 37 9.40 -12.22 2.54
N ILE A 38 9.91 -13.36 2.04
CA ILE A 38 9.76 -14.67 2.66
C ILE A 38 11.15 -15.23 2.92
N LEU A 39 11.40 -15.62 4.17
CA LEU A 39 12.65 -16.16 4.65
C LEU A 39 12.40 -17.57 5.21
N ASP A 40 13.26 -18.49 4.87
CA ASP A 40 13.24 -19.88 5.37
C ASP A 40 14.22 -20.09 6.56
N GLY A 41 14.76 -19.02 7.10
CA GLY A 41 15.71 -19.04 8.20
C GLY A 41 17.15 -19.34 7.81
N SER A 42 17.45 -19.73 6.58
CA SER A 42 18.80 -20.14 6.15
C SER A 42 19.67 -18.99 5.62
N ARG A 43 19.06 -17.98 5.01
CA ARG A 43 19.78 -16.87 4.38
C ARG A 43 19.07 -15.56 4.64
N GLY A 44 19.89 -14.48 4.75
CA GLY A 44 19.37 -13.13 4.70
C GLY A 44 18.97 -12.71 3.28
N THR A 45 18.26 -11.62 3.19
CA THR A 45 17.86 -10.97 1.93
C THR A 45 18.00 -9.46 2.06
N GLU A 46 17.69 -8.76 1.00
CA GLU A 46 17.64 -7.30 1.02
C GLU A 46 16.35 -6.77 0.38
N VAL A 47 15.99 -5.58 0.83
CA VAL A 47 14.92 -4.76 0.25
C VAL A 47 15.55 -3.50 -0.26
N VAL A 48 15.31 -3.17 -1.51
CA VAL A 48 15.81 -1.96 -2.14
C VAL A 48 14.77 -0.86 -2.02
N LEU A 49 15.21 0.28 -1.52
CA LEU A 49 14.44 1.53 -1.48
C LEU A 49 14.95 2.44 -2.58
N ASN A 50 14.05 3.08 -3.30
CA ASN A 50 14.39 4.12 -4.27
C ASN A 50 13.44 5.30 -4.10
N ASN A 51 14.01 6.49 -4.03
CA ASN A 51 13.26 7.74 -4.04
C ASN A 51 13.04 8.15 -5.50
N ILE A 52 11.79 8.07 -5.96
CA ILE A 52 11.39 8.46 -7.32
C ILE A 52 10.90 9.92 -7.38
N GLY A 53 10.94 10.63 -6.26
CA GLY A 53 10.66 12.07 -6.19
C GLY A 53 11.85 12.92 -6.64
N SER A 54 11.68 14.24 -6.57
CA SER A 54 12.68 15.23 -7.00
C SER A 54 13.60 15.71 -5.88
N GLU A 55 13.21 15.50 -4.61
CA GLU A 55 13.93 15.99 -3.43
C GLU A 55 14.46 14.84 -2.59
N PRO A 56 15.60 15.02 -1.87
CA PRO A 56 16.06 14.02 -0.91
C PRO A 56 15.01 13.77 0.18
N ALA A 57 14.83 12.50 0.57
CA ALA A 57 13.90 12.13 1.62
C ALA A 57 14.56 11.24 2.68
N THR A 58 14.22 11.48 3.94
CA THR A 58 14.72 10.69 5.06
C THR A 58 13.66 9.70 5.50
N TYR A 59 14.04 8.43 5.68
CA TYR A 59 13.15 7.39 6.17
C TYR A 59 13.70 6.72 7.43
N ARG A 60 12.80 6.47 8.38
CA ARG A 60 13.03 5.57 9.52
C ARG A 60 12.48 4.20 9.15
N ILE A 61 13.25 3.16 9.43
CA ILE A 61 12.88 1.77 9.23
C ILE A 61 12.61 1.13 10.58
N SER A 62 11.48 0.46 10.74
CA SER A 62 11.09 -0.26 11.95
C SER A 62 10.34 -1.53 11.62
N LEU A 63 10.26 -2.45 12.58
CA LEU A 63 9.33 -3.57 12.53
C LEU A 63 8.10 -3.23 13.37
N GLU A 64 6.95 -3.66 12.90
CA GLU A 64 5.66 -3.55 13.56
C GLU A 64 4.88 -4.84 13.40
N LEU A 65 3.94 -5.08 14.31
CA LEU A 65 3.01 -6.19 14.26
C LEU A 65 1.70 -5.73 13.66
N ARG A 66 1.13 -6.54 12.76
CA ARG A 66 -0.19 -6.30 12.18
C ARG A 66 -0.97 -7.60 12.09
N ARG A 67 -2.25 -7.56 12.40
CA ARG A 67 -3.20 -8.66 12.23
C ARG A 67 -4.13 -8.39 11.08
N MET A 68 -4.42 -9.42 10.31
CA MET A 68 -5.43 -9.34 9.25
C MET A 68 -6.83 -9.52 9.85
N LEU A 69 -7.74 -8.62 9.49
CA LEU A 69 -9.15 -8.67 9.84
C LEU A 69 -9.96 -9.45 8.77
N PRO A 70 -11.20 -9.87 9.09
CA PRO A 70 -12.04 -10.62 8.15
C PRO A 70 -12.39 -9.89 6.84
N ASP A 71 -12.25 -8.58 6.79
CA ASP A 71 -12.37 -7.77 5.56
C ASP A 71 -11.06 -7.68 4.76
N GLY A 72 -9.96 -8.21 5.35
CA GLY A 72 -8.63 -8.18 4.75
C GLY A 72 -7.81 -6.94 5.05
N SER A 73 -8.33 -5.99 5.81
CA SER A 73 -7.56 -4.87 6.35
C SER A 73 -6.53 -5.36 7.37
N LEU A 74 -5.52 -4.52 7.64
CA LEU A 74 -4.46 -4.84 8.59
C LEU A 74 -4.51 -3.84 9.75
N GLU A 75 -4.77 -4.35 10.94
CA GLU A 75 -4.73 -3.58 12.17
C GLU A 75 -3.34 -3.66 12.81
N GLU A 76 -2.80 -2.52 13.23
CA GLU A 76 -1.55 -2.46 13.99
C GLU A 76 -1.78 -2.94 15.43
N ILE A 77 -0.87 -3.79 15.92
CA ILE A 77 -0.92 -4.31 17.28
C ILE A 77 0.07 -3.52 18.13
N ASP A 78 -0.42 -2.98 19.24
CA ASP A 78 0.43 -2.37 20.25
C ASP A 78 1.47 -3.40 20.75
N PRO A 79 2.77 -3.11 20.69
CA PRO A 79 3.81 -4.00 21.22
C PRO A 79 3.59 -4.43 22.67
N ALA A 80 2.90 -3.64 23.48
CA ALA A 80 2.54 -3.99 24.85
C ALA A 80 1.50 -5.12 24.94
N LYS A 81 0.78 -5.38 23.84
CA LYS A 81 -0.23 -6.46 23.73
C LYS A 81 0.30 -7.66 22.94
N ALA A 82 1.57 -7.64 22.55
CA ALA A 82 2.22 -8.71 21.83
C ALA A 82 2.27 -9.99 22.68
N ASP A 83 1.89 -11.11 22.08
CA ASP A 83 2.03 -12.42 22.69
C ASP A 83 3.46 -12.98 22.54
N SER A 84 3.71 -14.19 23.05
CA SER A 84 5.04 -14.82 22.97
C SER A 84 5.47 -15.13 21.53
N HIS A 85 4.52 -15.44 20.63
CA HIS A 85 4.76 -15.67 19.22
C HIS A 85 5.19 -14.36 18.54
N ASP A 86 4.49 -13.27 18.82
CA ASP A 86 4.80 -11.94 18.33
C ASP A 86 6.17 -11.45 18.80
N ALA A 87 6.45 -11.60 20.12
CA ALA A 87 7.75 -11.24 20.69
C ALA A 87 8.90 -12.03 20.05
N THR A 88 8.70 -13.33 19.86
CA THR A 88 9.66 -14.20 19.16
C THR A 88 9.88 -13.74 17.73
N THR A 89 8.80 -13.42 17.01
CA THR A 89 8.86 -12.92 15.63
C THR A 89 9.71 -11.66 15.51
N LEU A 90 9.46 -10.67 16.36
CA LEU A 90 10.22 -9.41 16.34
C LEU A 90 11.68 -9.64 16.75
N GLY A 91 11.93 -10.51 17.74
CA GLY A 91 13.27 -10.79 18.27
C GLY A 91 14.20 -11.52 17.29
N MET A 92 13.63 -12.35 16.39
CA MET A 92 14.43 -13.13 15.45
C MET A 92 14.80 -12.38 14.16
N ILE A 93 14.10 -11.28 13.82
CA ILE A 93 14.33 -10.52 12.59
C ILE A 93 15.30 -9.38 12.88
N SER A 94 16.44 -9.38 12.22
CA SER A 94 17.42 -8.30 12.25
C SER A 94 17.44 -7.55 10.92
N TYR A 95 17.68 -6.25 10.96
CA TYR A 95 17.77 -5.43 9.74
C TYR A 95 18.66 -4.21 9.95
N ALA A 96 19.29 -3.76 8.87
CA ALA A 96 20.12 -2.57 8.84
C ALA A 96 20.14 -1.95 7.43
N PRO A 97 20.25 -0.61 7.33
CA PRO A 97 20.24 0.39 8.40
C PRO A 97 18.83 0.67 8.94
N ARG A 98 18.73 1.35 10.10
CA ARG A 98 17.45 1.77 10.72
C ARG A 98 16.98 3.16 10.30
N ARG A 99 17.83 3.90 9.60
CA ARG A 99 17.56 5.22 9.03
C ARG A 99 18.38 5.39 7.77
N VAL A 100 17.74 5.96 6.75
CA VAL A 100 18.39 6.27 5.47
C VAL A 100 18.00 7.66 5.00
N VAL A 101 18.91 8.33 4.32
CA VAL A 101 18.64 9.50 3.49
C VAL A 101 18.72 9.04 2.05
N LEU A 102 17.67 9.20 1.30
CA LEU A 102 17.57 8.79 -0.10
C LEU A 102 17.57 10.02 -1.01
N PRO A 103 18.67 10.32 -1.69
CA PRO A 103 18.65 11.27 -2.79
C PRO A 103 17.75 10.78 -3.92
N PRO A 104 17.25 11.67 -4.80
CA PRO A 104 16.47 11.29 -5.96
C PRO A 104 17.16 10.25 -6.83
N ASN A 105 16.44 9.20 -7.20
CA ASN A 105 16.87 8.12 -8.09
C ASN A 105 18.15 7.37 -7.65
N GLN A 106 18.50 7.42 -6.36
CA GLN A 106 19.61 6.65 -5.80
C GLN A 106 19.09 5.52 -4.91
N PRO A 107 19.19 4.25 -5.36
CA PRO A 107 18.70 3.12 -4.59
C PRO A 107 19.60 2.85 -3.36
N GLN A 108 18.95 2.40 -2.28
CA GLN A 108 19.61 1.98 -1.05
C GLN A 108 19.06 0.63 -0.58
N SER A 109 19.95 -0.32 -0.28
CA SER A 109 19.58 -1.64 0.24
C SER A 109 19.44 -1.63 1.75
N ILE A 110 18.34 -2.25 2.23
CA ILE A 110 18.14 -2.62 3.62
C ILE A 110 18.34 -4.12 3.73
N ARG A 111 19.37 -4.54 4.43
CA ARG A 111 19.66 -5.95 4.68
C ARG A 111 18.77 -6.49 5.78
N ILE A 112 18.19 -7.67 5.55
CA ILE A 112 17.32 -8.37 6.50
C ILE A 112 17.90 -9.74 6.75
N GLY A 113 18.05 -10.08 8.02
CA GLY A 113 18.51 -11.41 8.45
C GLY A 113 17.54 -12.00 9.46
N VAL A 114 17.57 -13.33 9.59
CA VAL A 114 16.81 -14.08 10.58
C VAL A 114 17.77 -14.87 11.45
N ARG A 115 17.54 -14.84 12.75
CA ARG A 115 18.17 -15.72 13.73
C ARG A 115 17.07 -16.43 14.53
N ALA A 116 16.62 -17.56 14.02
CA ALA A 116 15.63 -18.38 14.70
C ALA A 116 16.19 -18.88 16.06
N PRO A 117 15.42 -18.80 17.15
CA PRO A 117 15.77 -19.44 18.41
C PRO A 117 15.89 -20.95 18.23
N GLN A 118 16.72 -21.59 19.07
CA GLN A 118 16.82 -23.03 19.10
C GLN A 118 15.47 -23.64 19.55
N GLY A 119 15.01 -24.67 18.85
CA GLY A 119 13.73 -25.30 19.13
C GLY A 119 12.50 -24.48 18.74
N LEU A 120 12.66 -23.49 17.84
CA LEU A 120 11.53 -22.74 17.32
C LEU A 120 10.51 -23.69 16.69
N PRO A 121 9.23 -23.69 17.11
CA PRO A 121 8.19 -24.53 16.54
C PRO A 121 8.00 -24.28 15.04
N ASP A 122 7.57 -25.32 14.32
CA ASP A 122 7.18 -25.19 12.92
C ASP A 122 6.00 -24.22 12.81
N GLY A 123 6.09 -23.29 11.86
CA GLY A 123 5.07 -22.27 11.70
C GLY A 123 5.52 -21.09 10.83
N GLU A 124 4.57 -20.21 10.59
CA GLU A 124 4.79 -18.95 9.90
C GLU A 124 4.80 -17.80 10.91
N TYR A 125 5.89 -17.05 10.93
CA TYR A 125 6.14 -15.91 11.81
C TYR A 125 6.17 -14.65 10.95
N ARG A 126 5.30 -13.66 11.24
CA ARG A 126 5.15 -12.50 10.37
C ARG A 126 5.22 -11.19 11.15
N ALA A 127 6.14 -10.33 10.74
CA ALA A 127 6.15 -8.92 11.09
C ALA A 127 5.96 -8.08 9.82
N HIS A 128 5.79 -6.79 9.99
CA HIS A 128 5.80 -5.83 8.89
C HIS A 128 6.96 -4.87 9.05
N MET A 129 7.65 -4.58 7.95
CA MET A 129 8.68 -3.55 7.93
C MET A 129 8.06 -2.25 7.45
N LEU A 130 8.08 -1.24 8.31
CA LEU A 130 7.59 0.10 8.05
C LEU A 130 8.74 1.00 7.63
N PHE A 131 8.59 1.66 6.50
CA PHE A 131 9.43 2.75 6.02
C PHE A 131 8.67 4.05 6.19
N ARG A 132 8.94 4.78 7.27
CA ARG A 132 8.21 6.00 7.62
C ARG A 132 9.04 7.23 7.25
N ALA A 133 8.47 8.12 6.45
CA ALA A 133 9.08 9.40 6.13
C ALA A 133 9.30 10.25 7.39
N ILE A 134 10.45 10.89 7.48
CA ILE A 134 10.75 11.90 8.48
C ILE A 134 10.75 13.24 7.75
N PRO A 135 9.73 14.08 7.95
CA PRO A 135 9.68 15.40 7.31
C PRO A 135 10.86 16.25 7.76
N ASP A 136 11.42 17.02 6.84
CA ASP A 136 12.36 18.06 7.19
C ASP A 136 11.66 19.15 8.01
N ALA A 137 12.31 19.61 9.08
CA ALA A 137 11.81 20.73 9.87
C ALA A 137 11.83 21.99 8.99
N LYS A 138 10.67 22.39 8.47
CA LYS A 138 10.55 23.68 7.82
C LYS A 138 10.56 24.77 8.91
N PRO A 139 11.41 25.80 8.80
CA PRO A 139 11.33 26.93 9.72
C PRO A 139 9.91 27.50 9.68
N VAL A 140 9.34 27.73 10.85
CA VAL A 140 8.11 28.53 10.93
C VAL A 140 8.49 29.92 10.48
N GLU A 141 8.12 30.33 9.28
CA GLU A 141 8.29 31.72 8.86
C GLU A 141 7.48 32.58 9.83
N SER A 142 8.20 33.25 10.72
CA SER A 142 7.63 34.30 11.58
C SER A 142 7.30 35.47 10.68
N GLY A 143 6.13 35.44 10.03
CA GLY A 143 5.67 36.46 9.13
C GLY A 143 5.49 37.78 9.89
N ALA A 144 6.46 38.68 9.75
CA ALA A 144 6.25 40.11 10.04
C ALA A 144 5.12 40.59 9.11
N GLY A 145 3.90 40.74 9.64
CA GLY A 145 2.74 41.22 8.87
C GLY A 145 1.42 40.51 9.11
N ARG A 146 1.32 39.56 10.06
CA ARG A 146 0.05 38.89 10.38
C ARG A 146 -0.86 39.82 11.17
N LYS A 147 -1.93 40.29 10.53
CA LYS A 147 -3.16 40.72 11.21
C LYS A 147 -3.87 39.45 11.69
N ASP A 148 -4.21 39.40 12.96
CA ASP A 148 -4.97 38.38 13.70
C ASP A 148 -5.53 37.20 12.89
N GLY A 149 -4.87 36.04 12.96
CA GLY A 149 -5.33 34.79 12.40
C GLY A 149 -4.44 33.61 12.78
N VAL A 150 -5.03 32.46 13.15
CA VAL A 150 -4.34 31.20 13.37
C VAL A 150 -3.95 30.60 12.01
N SER A 151 -2.65 30.46 11.75
CA SER A 151 -2.16 29.72 10.58
C SER A 151 -1.82 28.30 10.97
N ILE A 152 -2.49 27.32 10.36
CA ILE A 152 -2.24 25.90 10.56
C ILE A 152 -1.49 25.38 9.33
N ALA A 153 -0.26 24.90 9.52
CA ALA A 153 0.48 24.17 8.49
C ALA A 153 0.38 22.66 8.77
N LEU A 154 -0.19 21.91 7.83
CA LEU A 154 -0.27 20.45 7.90
C LEU A 154 0.90 19.85 7.13
N THR A 155 1.69 19.00 7.79
CA THR A 155 2.74 18.20 7.14
C THR A 155 2.31 16.74 7.15
N PRO A 156 1.88 16.17 6.01
CA PRO A 156 1.51 14.77 5.95
C PRO A 156 2.76 13.89 6.10
N ILE A 157 2.67 12.84 6.91
CA ILE A 157 3.73 11.85 7.10
C ILE A 157 3.27 10.56 6.45
N TYR A 158 3.97 10.13 5.42
CA TYR A 158 3.69 8.90 4.69
C TYR A 158 4.55 7.74 5.20
N GLY A 159 4.02 6.53 5.10
CA GLY A 159 4.73 5.30 5.40
C GLY A 159 4.33 4.19 4.44
N VAL A 160 5.31 3.41 4.02
CA VAL A 160 5.10 2.17 3.26
C VAL A 160 5.39 0.99 4.17
N THR A 161 4.53 -0.01 4.14
CA THR A 161 4.68 -1.21 4.97
C THR A 161 4.69 -2.46 4.10
N ILE A 162 5.66 -3.34 4.31
CA ILE A 162 5.75 -4.64 3.62
C ILE A 162 5.81 -5.79 4.63
N PRO A 163 5.20 -6.96 4.33
CA PRO A 163 5.30 -8.13 5.19
C PRO A 163 6.68 -8.78 5.08
N ILE A 164 7.26 -9.09 6.24
CA ILE A 164 8.44 -9.94 6.41
C ILE A 164 7.96 -11.23 7.07
N ILE A 165 8.08 -12.34 6.36
CA ILE A 165 7.55 -13.64 6.75
C ILE A 165 8.69 -14.61 6.92
N VAL A 166 8.82 -15.19 8.10
CA VAL A 166 9.74 -16.28 8.38
C VAL A 166 8.96 -17.58 8.41
N ARG A 167 9.39 -18.57 7.62
CA ARG A 167 8.79 -19.90 7.59
C ARG A 167 9.75 -20.92 8.17
N GLN A 168 9.34 -21.53 9.27
CA GLN A 168 10.07 -22.57 9.98
C GLN A 168 9.42 -23.92 9.72
N GLY A 169 10.24 -24.91 9.34
CA GLY A 169 9.79 -26.29 9.11
C GLY A 169 9.05 -26.50 7.78
N SER A 170 8.35 -27.63 7.68
CA SER A 170 7.61 -28.00 6.48
C SER A 170 6.15 -27.55 6.57
N LEU A 171 5.83 -26.47 5.87
CA LEU A 171 4.51 -25.83 5.93
C LEU A 171 3.74 -26.05 4.63
N ALA A 172 2.45 -26.37 4.76
CA ALA A 172 1.52 -26.51 3.64
C ALA A 172 0.32 -25.59 3.83
N ALA A 173 -0.30 -25.18 2.72
CA ALA A 173 -1.58 -24.49 2.73
C ALA A 173 -2.36 -24.75 1.45
N SER A 174 -3.68 -24.74 1.56
CA SER A 174 -4.61 -24.70 0.43
C SER A 174 -5.54 -23.49 0.55
N ALA A 175 -6.10 -23.07 -0.58
CA ALA A 175 -7.06 -21.98 -0.66
C ALA A 175 -8.30 -22.43 -1.45
N ALA A 176 -9.46 -21.87 -1.07
CA ALA A 176 -10.71 -22.08 -1.80
C ALA A 176 -11.47 -20.75 -1.90
N ILE A 177 -12.27 -20.63 -2.96
CA ILE A 177 -13.16 -19.48 -3.19
C ILE A 177 -14.59 -19.99 -3.06
N ALA A 178 -15.42 -19.24 -2.32
CA ALA A 178 -16.83 -19.54 -2.14
C ALA A 178 -17.66 -18.25 -2.21
N ASN A 179 -18.97 -18.42 -2.45
CA ASN A 179 -19.97 -17.34 -2.40
C ASN A 179 -19.61 -16.13 -3.27
N PRO A 180 -19.26 -16.30 -4.57
CA PRO A 180 -19.05 -15.17 -5.46
C PRO A 180 -20.36 -14.44 -5.72
N ARG A 181 -20.35 -13.11 -5.62
CA ARG A 181 -21.51 -12.24 -5.88
C ARG A 181 -21.08 -10.87 -6.37
N ILE A 182 -21.94 -10.18 -7.08
CA ILE A 182 -21.71 -8.82 -7.54
C ILE A 182 -22.42 -7.86 -6.57
N LEU A 183 -21.67 -6.92 -6.02
CA LEU A 183 -22.18 -5.83 -5.19
C LEU A 183 -22.28 -4.57 -6.04
N ARG A 184 -23.32 -3.75 -5.77
CA ARG A 184 -23.46 -2.40 -6.30
C ARG A 184 -23.08 -1.41 -5.20
N GLU A 185 -21.88 -0.85 -5.28
CA GLU A 185 -21.37 0.15 -4.34
C GLU A 185 -21.46 1.56 -4.95
N LYS A 186 -21.24 2.60 -4.14
CA LYS A 186 -21.28 4.01 -4.62
C LYS A 186 -20.23 4.30 -5.68
N GLU A 187 -19.07 3.66 -5.55
CA GLU A 187 -17.92 3.80 -6.45
C GLU A 187 -18.04 2.93 -7.72
N GLY A 188 -19.07 2.11 -7.82
CA GLY A 188 -19.32 1.20 -8.95
C GLY A 188 -19.47 -0.26 -8.53
N PRO A 189 -19.57 -1.19 -9.50
CA PRO A 189 -19.74 -2.60 -9.20
C PRO A 189 -18.46 -3.22 -8.64
N ALA A 190 -18.63 -4.18 -7.72
CA ALA A 190 -17.57 -4.95 -7.14
C ALA A 190 -17.90 -6.45 -7.16
N LEU A 191 -16.92 -7.29 -7.48
CA LEU A 191 -16.96 -8.71 -7.26
C LEU A 191 -16.57 -9.00 -5.81
N ALA A 192 -17.47 -9.60 -5.04
CA ALA A 192 -17.21 -10.05 -3.68
C ALA A 192 -17.25 -11.57 -3.60
N PHE A 193 -16.39 -12.16 -2.79
CA PHE A 193 -16.34 -13.59 -2.51
C PHE A 193 -15.63 -13.87 -1.19
N THR A 194 -15.85 -15.06 -0.64
CA THR A 194 -15.11 -15.58 0.50
C THR A 194 -13.86 -16.30 -0.01
N LEU A 195 -12.68 -15.88 0.46
CA LEU A 195 -11.43 -16.59 0.22
C LEU A 195 -11.00 -17.26 1.53
N SER A 196 -11.08 -18.59 1.55
CA SER A 196 -10.67 -19.40 2.70
C SER A 196 -9.27 -19.99 2.51
N ARG A 197 -8.64 -20.27 3.64
CA ARG A 197 -7.32 -20.87 3.79
C ARG A 197 -7.37 -22.03 4.78
N SER A 198 -6.65 -23.12 4.50
CA SER A 198 -6.35 -24.16 5.46
C SER A 198 -4.86 -24.49 5.45
N GLY A 199 -4.36 -25.13 6.51
CA GLY A 199 -2.95 -25.50 6.67
C GLY A 199 -2.17 -24.57 7.57
N SER A 200 -0.83 -24.68 7.56
CA SER A 200 0.08 -24.10 8.56
C SER A 200 0.74 -22.78 8.14
N ARG A 201 0.45 -22.25 6.95
CA ARG A 201 1.02 -20.99 6.45
C ARG A 201 -0.03 -20.14 5.74
N SER A 202 0.28 -18.87 5.52
CA SER A 202 -0.51 -17.96 4.69
C SER A 202 -0.57 -18.40 3.23
N VAL A 203 -1.67 -18.04 2.56
CA VAL A 203 -1.79 -18.10 1.10
C VAL A 203 -1.60 -16.73 0.50
N TYR A 204 -0.99 -16.68 -0.68
CA TYR A 204 -0.76 -15.48 -1.46
C TYR A 204 -0.77 -15.83 -2.94
N GLY A 205 -1.50 -15.08 -3.73
CA GLY A 205 -1.63 -15.41 -5.14
C GLY A 205 -2.35 -14.36 -5.96
N GLN A 206 -2.90 -14.82 -7.06
CA GLN A 206 -3.67 -14.02 -8.00
C GLN A 206 -5.03 -14.66 -8.23
N ILE A 207 -6.03 -13.83 -8.43
CA ILE A 207 -7.37 -14.21 -8.85
C ILE A 207 -7.48 -13.95 -10.34
N ARG A 208 -7.92 -14.97 -11.10
CA ARG A 208 -8.16 -14.85 -12.52
C ARG A 208 -9.58 -15.30 -12.85
N ILE A 209 -10.25 -14.53 -13.68
CA ILE A 209 -11.53 -14.92 -14.30
C ILE A 209 -11.21 -15.24 -15.75
N THR A 210 -11.48 -16.48 -16.15
CA THR A 210 -11.23 -16.99 -17.50
C THR A 210 -12.54 -17.32 -18.18
N LYS A 211 -12.59 -17.18 -19.51
CA LYS A 211 -13.74 -17.57 -20.33
C LYS A 211 -13.29 -18.66 -21.29
N PRO A 212 -14.06 -19.77 -21.44
CA PRO A 212 -13.76 -20.80 -22.43
C PRO A 212 -13.58 -20.19 -23.82
N GLY A 213 -12.55 -20.63 -24.55
CA GLY A 213 -12.23 -20.13 -25.89
C GLY A 213 -11.45 -18.83 -25.95
N ILE A 214 -11.18 -18.18 -24.81
CA ILE A 214 -10.34 -16.98 -24.71
C ILE A 214 -9.06 -17.32 -23.95
N ALA A 215 -7.90 -17.19 -24.60
CA ALA A 215 -6.61 -17.54 -24.02
C ALA A 215 -6.17 -16.63 -22.88
N LYS A 216 -6.56 -15.34 -22.92
CA LYS A 216 -6.22 -14.36 -21.88
C LYS A 216 -7.33 -14.32 -20.83
N PRO A 217 -6.98 -14.15 -19.53
CA PRO A 217 -7.98 -13.85 -18.51
C PRO A 217 -8.76 -12.59 -18.86
N VAL A 218 -10.08 -12.62 -18.66
CA VAL A 218 -10.94 -11.44 -18.82
C VAL A 218 -10.77 -10.46 -17.66
N PHE A 219 -10.29 -10.98 -16.50
CA PHE A 219 -9.98 -10.17 -15.33
C PHE A 219 -8.88 -10.85 -14.52
N GLU A 220 -7.92 -10.07 -14.03
CA GLU A 220 -6.82 -10.57 -13.19
C GLU A 220 -6.47 -9.56 -12.11
N VAL A 221 -6.39 -10.00 -10.85
CA VAL A 221 -5.88 -9.23 -9.72
C VAL A 221 -4.81 -10.03 -9.01
N ARG A 222 -3.68 -9.41 -8.71
CA ARG A 222 -2.54 -10.00 -8.03
C ARG A 222 -2.43 -9.47 -6.60
N GLY A 223 -1.68 -10.18 -5.78
CA GLY A 223 -1.37 -9.71 -4.42
C GLY A 223 -2.44 -10.04 -3.39
N ILE A 224 -3.34 -10.95 -3.68
CA ILE A 224 -4.38 -11.36 -2.74
C ILE A 224 -3.80 -12.37 -1.74
N ALA A 225 -3.96 -12.07 -0.44
CA ALA A 225 -3.47 -12.91 0.65
C ALA A 225 -4.57 -13.26 1.65
N VAL A 226 -4.44 -14.42 2.31
CA VAL A 226 -5.07 -14.70 3.62
C VAL A 226 -3.93 -15.14 4.53
N TYR A 227 -3.71 -14.37 5.59
CA TYR A 227 -2.63 -14.65 6.53
C TYR A 227 -3.00 -15.76 7.52
N ALA A 228 -1.97 -16.29 8.22
CA ALA A 228 -2.10 -17.51 9.00
C ALA A 228 -3.02 -17.39 10.22
N GLU A 229 -3.23 -16.17 10.72
CA GLU A 229 -4.06 -15.88 11.90
C GLU A 229 -5.57 -15.99 11.67
N ILE A 230 -6.03 -15.96 10.41
CA ILE A 230 -7.47 -16.12 10.08
C ILE A 230 -7.68 -17.25 9.09
N PRO A 231 -8.80 -18.01 9.21
CA PRO A 231 -9.12 -19.09 8.27
C PRO A 231 -9.67 -18.57 6.94
N GLU A 232 -10.31 -17.41 6.94
CA GLU A 232 -10.94 -16.84 5.74
C GLU A 232 -11.13 -15.34 5.84
N ARG A 233 -11.36 -14.71 4.70
CA ARG A 233 -11.77 -13.30 4.62
C ARG A 233 -12.70 -13.05 3.46
N THR A 234 -13.45 -11.97 3.52
CA THR A 234 -14.16 -11.40 2.37
C THR A 234 -13.17 -10.64 1.48
N VAL A 235 -13.16 -10.95 0.20
CA VAL A 235 -12.44 -10.19 -0.82
C VAL A 235 -13.44 -9.40 -1.63
N LYS A 236 -13.19 -8.10 -1.81
CA LYS A 236 -13.95 -7.21 -2.69
C LYS A 236 -13.00 -6.64 -3.73
N LEU A 237 -13.36 -6.77 -4.99
CA LEU A 237 -12.58 -6.30 -6.14
C LEU A 237 -13.45 -5.38 -6.98
N ALA A 238 -13.06 -4.12 -7.12
CA ALA A 238 -13.73 -3.23 -8.07
C ALA A 238 -13.62 -3.82 -9.49
N ILE A 239 -14.72 -3.85 -10.21
CA ILE A 239 -14.80 -4.39 -11.58
C ILE A 239 -15.38 -3.34 -12.54
N PRO A 240 -14.97 -3.34 -13.82
CA PRO A 240 -15.62 -2.52 -14.82
C PRO A 240 -17.10 -2.92 -15.04
N GLU A 241 -17.94 -1.98 -15.48
CA GLU A 241 -19.37 -2.24 -15.72
C GLU A 241 -19.62 -3.33 -16.78
N ASP A 242 -18.81 -3.40 -17.81
CA ASP A 242 -18.91 -4.44 -18.85
C ASP A 242 -18.62 -5.84 -18.31
N MET A 243 -17.83 -5.95 -17.24
CA MET A 243 -17.56 -7.21 -16.56
C MET A 243 -18.80 -7.77 -15.85
N VAL A 244 -19.73 -6.94 -15.41
CA VAL A 244 -20.98 -7.38 -14.75
C VAL A 244 -21.77 -8.33 -15.65
N ALA A 245 -21.90 -7.99 -16.93
CA ALA A 245 -22.60 -8.85 -17.89
C ALA A 245 -21.89 -10.20 -18.10
N VAL A 246 -20.55 -10.19 -18.10
CA VAL A 246 -19.73 -11.40 -18.19
C VAL A 246 -19.92 -12.29 -16.97
N LEU A 247 -19.89 -11.73 -15.77
CA LEU A 247 -20.05 -12.49 -14.52
C LEU A 247 -21.44 -13.10 -14.39
N ARG A 248 -22.50 -12.36 -14.75
CA ARG A 248 -23.87 -12.88 -14.79
C ARG A 248 -24.04 -14.04 -15.76
N TYR A 249 -23.35 -14.01 -16.90
CA TYR A 249 -23.36 -15.13 -17.84
C TYR A 249 -22.77 -16.42 -17.20
N PHE A 250 -21.89 -16.28 -16.22
CA PHE A 250 -21.34 -17.40 -15.44
C PHE A 250 -22.15 -17.74 -14.18
N GLY A 251 -23.34 -17.17 -14.00
CA GLY A 251 -24.23 -17.44 -12.87
C GLY A 251 -23.79 -16.76 -11.57
N ILE A 252 -23.02 -15.66 -11.66
CA ILE A 252 -22.70 -14.81 -10.52
C ILE A 252 -23.68 -13.65 -10.52
N ASP A 253 -24.67 -13.70 -9.62
CA ASP A 253 -25.74 -12.72 -9.53
C ASP A 253 -25.36 -11.49 -8.70
N CYS A 254 -26.17 -10.43 -8.85
CA CYS A 254 -26.10 -9.25 -7.98
C CYS A 254 -26.89 -9.52 -6.69
N ASP A 255 -26.28 -9.18 -5.56
CA ASP A 255 -26.97 -8.96 -4.28
C ASP A 255 -27.63 -7.57 -4.28
#